data_d1cd829dde3e67f897213db29ecc3aed
#
_entry.id   d1cd829dde3e67f897213db29ecc3aed
#
_cell.length_a   1.000
_cell.length_b   1.000
_cell.length_c   1.000
_cell.angle_alpha   90.00
_cell.angle_beta   90.00
_cell.angle_gamma   90.00
#
_symmetry.space_group_name_H-M   'P 1'
#
loop_
_entity.id
_entity.type
_entity.pdbx_description
1 polymer ?
#
loop_
_entity_poly.entity_id
_entity_poly.type
_entity_poly.pdbx_seq_one_letter_code
_entity_poly.pdbx_strand_id
1 'polypeptide(L)'
;MSPHGRLTIMSSTGGVEVPDALASRLTADFARGSGHGLLRLGADEVGTPLPGGLAYWRDLVARYVATLCALPDIAERTTKPPVPPPSEAGLRETAAAVPPMIGAEYVSADMLARLWRETDQACDAELAQSGLAVQPFLQGRNKAWNLVGRVHFNLAENRRDEEAPFAFLATYTPKLSAAGKAQHLPLGKALEQYAGAKSRERLLSLLLPVQRAAEHCPWLKAMVDAGEIYHPLRWTPADAMQLLKDVPQLESAGVVVRMPPSWHLNRPARPQVKATVGDKAPSQVGLDALLDFDLGVVLDGETLT
;
A
#
# COMPACT_ATOMS: atom_id res chain seq x y z
N MET A 1 27.04 9.37 11.87
CA MET A 1 27.07 10.50 10.88
C MET A 1 28.29 11.36 11.15
N SER A 2 28.93 11.92 10.14
CA SER A 2 30.05 12.85 10.32
C SER A 2 29.58 14.30 10.55
N PRO A 3 30.41 15.19 11.09
CA PRO A 3 30.08 16.62 11.22
C PRO A 3 29.69 17.31 9.92
N HIS A 4 30.17 16.78 8.78
CA HIS A 4 29.83 17.28 7.44
C HIS A 4 28.58 16.62 6.86
N GLY A 5 27.84 15.82 7.65
CA GLY A 5 26.58 15.18 7.29
C GLY A 5 26.71 13.99 6.35
N ARG A 6 27.90 13.42 6.17
CA ARG A 6 28.06 12.16 5.44
C ARG A 6 27.60 11.01 6.32
N LEU A 7 26.72 10.17 5.77
CA LEU A 7 26.28 8.95 6.41
C LEU A 7 27.18 7.79 6.01
N THR A 8 27.56 6.98 6.97
CA THR A 8 28.35 5.74 6.78
C THR A 8 27.79 4.64 7.65
N ILE A 9 27.84 3.42 7.15
CA ILE A 9 27.48 2.23 7.94
C ILE A 9 28.68 1.85 8.82
N MET A 10 28.39 1.55 10.07
CA MET A 10 29.39 1.07 11.04
C MET A 10 28.84 -0.17 11.72
N SER A 11 29.71 -1.13 11.99
CA SER A 11 29.38 -2.29 12.80
C SER A 11 29.07 -1.85 14.23
N SER A 12 28.01 -2.39 14.83
CA SER A 12 27.63 -2.16 16.22
C SER A 12 27.46 -3.51 16.93
N THR A 13 27.94 -3.60 18.15
CA THR A 13 27.72 -4.76 19.02
C THR A 13 26.43 -4.55 19.82
N GLY A 14 25.39 -5.30 19.49
CA GLY A 14 24.09 -5.30 20.18
C GLY A 14 22.97 -4.66 19.38
N GLY A 15 21.76 -5.18 19.53
CA GLY A 15 20.54 -4.71 18.87
C GLY A 15 19.99 -5.71 17.85
N VAL A 16 19.11 -5.23 16.96
CA VAL A 16 18.55 -6.04 15.87
C VAL A 16 19.66 -6.38 14.89
N GLU A 17 19.86 -7.66 14.64
CA GLU A 17 20.87 -8.15 13.69
C GLU A 17 20.43 -7.84 12.26
N VAL A 18 21.32 -7.25 11.49
CA VAL A 18 21.11 -6.96 10.05
C VAL A 18 21.75 -8.10 9.26
N PRO A 19 21.02 -8.78 8.38
CA PRO A 19 21.59 -9.85 7.56
C PRO A 19 22.81 -9.36 6.75
N ASP A 20 23.86 -10.16 6.67
CA ASP A 20 25.13 -9.79 6.02
C ASP A 20 24.93 -9.31 4.58
N ALA A 21 24.04 -9.95 3.82
CA ALA A 21 23.70 -9.55 2.46
C ALA A 21 23.10 -8.15 2.40
N LEU A 22 22.29 -7.75 3.38
CA LEU A 22 21.71 -6.41 3.46
C LEU A 22 22.79 -5.41 3.92
N ALA A 23 23.57 -5.75 4.95
CA ALA A 23 24.66 -4.91 5.43
C ALA A 23 25.67 -4.57 4.32
N SER A 24 26.04 -5.56 3.50
CA SER A 24 26.96 -5.39 2.35
C SER A 24 26.35 -4.45 1.29
N ARG A 25 25.07 -4.62 0.94
CA ARG A 25 24.38 -3.74 -0.02
C ARG A 25 24.30 -2.30 0.48
N LEU A 26 23.89 -2.12 1.74
CA LEU A 26 23.82 -0.79 2.36
C LEU A 26 25.19 -0.12 2.39
N THR A 27 26.24 -0.85 2.77
CA THR A 27 27.61 -0.32 2.79
C THR A 27 28.03 0.15 1.39
N ALA A 28 27.77 -0.63 0.35
CA ALA A 28 28.09 -0.27 -1.02
C ALA A 28 27.33 0.98 -1.48
N ASP A 29 26.02 1.09 -1.20
CA ASP A 29 25.22 2.24 -1.61
C ASP A 29 25.60 3.52 -0.82
N PHE A 30 25.88 3.43 0.49
CA PHE A 30 26.39 4.56 1.26
C PHE A 30 27.81 4.99 0.85
N ALA A 31 28.62 4.08 0.33
CA ALA A 31 29.93 4.41 -0.25
C ALA A 31 29.79 5.28 -1.53
N ARG A 32 28.75 5.03 -2.35
CA ARG A 32 28.41 5.86 -3.52
C ARG A 32 27.97 7.28 -3.12
N GLY A 33 27.31 7.41 -1.97
CA GLY A 33 26.84 8.69 -1.42
C GLY A 33 25.69 8.50 -0.45
N SER A 34 25.49 9.48 0.45
CA SER A 34 24.41 9.40 1.45
C SER A 34 23.03 9.26 0.79
N GLY A 35 22.78 9.95 -0.34
CA GLY A 35 21.52 9.87 -1.06
C GLY A 35 21.19 8.46 -1.58
N HIS A 36 22.19 7.75 -2.13
CA HIS A 36 22.00 6.38 -2.62
C HIS A 36 21.70 5.39 -1.49
N GLY A 37 22.47 5.47 -0.38
CA GLY A 37 22.21 4.61 0.79
C GLY A 37 20.86 4.90 1.44
N LEU A 38 20.46 6.16 1.52
CA LEU A 38 19.16 6.58 2.01
C LEU A 38 18.03 6.09 1.10
N LEU A 39 18.18 6.22 -0.22
CA LEU A 39 17.19 5.74 -1.18
C LEU A 39 16.99 4.22 -1.05
N ARG A 40 18.08 3.44 -0.87
CA ARG A 40 18.01 2.02 -0.58
C ARG A 40 17.16 1.74 0.67
N LEU A 41 17.49 2.39 1.78
CA LEU A 41 16.76 2.19 3.03
C LEU A 41 15.27 2.51 2.90
N GLY A 42 14.92 3.67 2.33
CA GLY A 42 13.56 4.14 2.30
C GLY A 42 12.69 3.51 1.22
N ALA A 43 13.26 3.10 0.09
CA ALA A 43 12.51 2.55 -1.02
C ALA A 43 12.47 1.01 -1.03
N ASP A 44 13.59 0.33 -0.69
CA ASP A 44 13.68 -1.12 -0.79
C ASP A 44 13.36 -1.81 0.54
N GLU A 45 13.82 -1.24 1.67
CA GLU A 45 13.79 -1.90 2.99
C GLU A 45 12.56 -1.53 3.83
N VAL A 46 11.47 -1.14 3.18
CA VAL A 46 10.21 -0.88 3.87
C VAL A 46 9.65 -2.17 4.45
N GLY A 47 9.39 -2.15 5.76
CA GLY A 47 8.89 -3.32 6.49
C GLY A 47 9.99 -4.26 7.00
N THR A 48 11.25 -4.07 6.61
CA THR A 48 12.37 -4.82 7.13
C THR A 48 12.66 -4.40 8.58
N PRO A 49 12.79 -5.34 9.55
CA PRO A 49 13.26 -5.03 10.88
C PRO A 49 14.68 -4.48 10.82
N LEU A 50 14.90 -3.28 11.37
CA LEU A 50 16.19 -2.59 11.35
C LEU A 50 16.52 -2.01 12.72
N PRO A 51 17.84 -1.87 13.08
CA PRO A 51 18.24 -1.10 14.23
C PRO A 51 17.70 0.33 14.22
N GLY A 52 17.43 0.91 15.39
CA GLY A 52 16.74 2.19 15.53
C GLY A 52 17.33 3.33 14.69
N GLY A 53 18.65 3.42 14.60
CA GLY A 53 19.31 4.42 13.74
C GLY A 53 19.02 4.23 12.25
N LEU A 54 19.05 2.98 11.75
CA LEU A 54 18.71 2.69 10.34
C LEU A 54 17.20 2.86 10.09
N ALA A 55 16.36 2.46 11.03
CA ALA A 55 14.91 2.67 10.95
C ALA A 55 14.55 4.15 10.87
N TYR A 56 15.19 5.00 11.65
CA TYR A 56 15.02 6.45 11.58
C TYR A 56 15.29 7.02 10.18
N TRP A 57 16.42 6.64 9.58
CA TRP A 57 16.78 7.08 8.22
C TRP A 57 15.85 6.49 7.16
N ARG A 58 15.46 5.22 7.30
CA ARG A 58 14.46 4.60 6.44
C ARG A 58 13.15 5.40 6.46
N ASP A 59 12.65 5.74 7.65
CA ASP A 59 11.36 6.41 7.82
C ASP A 59 11.38 7.85 7.27
N LEU A 60 12.53 8.52 7.32
CA LEU A 60 12.72 9.81 6.64
C LEU A 60 12.51 9.66 5.12
N VAL A 61 13.17 8.68 4.51
CA VAL A 61 13.11 8.51 3.06
C VAL A 61 11.84 7.80 2.60
N ALA A 62 11.24 6.95 3.42
CA ALA A 62 9.91 6.41 3.12
C ALA A 62 8.86 7.54 2.97
N ARG A 63 8.98 8.65 3.72
CA ARG A 63 8.16 9.85 3.51
C ARG A 63 8.45 10.54 2.17
N TYR A 64 9.72 10.57 1.75
CA TYR A 64 10.10 11.07 0.43
C TYR A 64 9.44 10.25 -0.68
N VAL A 65 9.58 8.91 -0.65
CA VAL A 65 8.97 8.01 -1.64
C VAL A 65 7.45 8.11 -1.63
N ALA A 66 6.82 8.18 -0.44
CA ALA A 66 5.38 8.38 -0.34
C ALA A 66 4.91 9.71 -0.95
N THR A 67 5.70 10.78 -0.81
CA THR A 67 5.40 12.07 -1.45
C THR A 67 5.53 11.96 -2.97
N LEU A 68 6.55 11.26 -3.47
CA LEU A 68 6.73 10.99 -4.89
C LEU A 68 5.56 10.17 -5.46
N CYS A 69 5.12 9.10 -4.78
CA CYS A 69 3.96 8.30 -5.19
C CYS A 69 2.64 9.10 -5.21
N ALA A 70 2.54 10.17 -4.42
CA ALA A 70 1.35 11.00 -4.35
C ALA A 70 1.30 12.12 -5.41
N LEU A 71 2.30 12.21 -6.30
CA LEU A 71 2.28 13.18 -7.40
C LEU A 71 1.30 12.74 -8.49
N PRO A 72 0.56 13.69 -9.10
CA PRO A 72 -0.37 13.37 -10.17
C PRO A 72 0.38 12.82 -11.40
N ASP A 73 -0.26 11.87 -12.08
CA ASP A 73 0.24 11.23 -13.33
C ASP A 73 1.63 10.57 -13.21
N ILE A 74 2.05 10.20 -11.99
CA ILE A 74 3.37 9.60 -11.74
C ILE A 74 3.56 8.26 -12.46
N ALA A 75 2.46 7.58 -12.80
CA ALA A 75 2.48 6.27 -13.43
C ALA A 75 3.16 6.28 -14.79
N GLU A 76 2.95 7.32 -15.58
CA GLU A 76 3.38 7.42 -16.98
C GLU A 76 4.65 8.26 -17.16
N ARG A 77 5.10 8.94 -16.10
CA ARG A 77 6.26 9.83 -16.17
C ARG A 77 7.56 9.03 -16.21
N THR A 78 8.40 9.32 -17.19
CA THR A 78 9.79 8.83 -17.28
C THR A 78 10.78 9.72 -16.51
N THR A 79 10.36 10.94 -16.15
CA THR A 79 11.10 11.87 -15.31
C THR A 79 10.21 12.31 -14.16
N LYS A 80 10.78 12.46 -12.97
CA LYS A 80 10.04 12.98 -11.83
C LYS A 80 10.28 14.48 -11.65
N PRO A 81 9.29 15.24 -11.18
CA PRO A 81 9.55 16.59 -10.71
C PRO A 81 10.37 16.55 -9.40
N PRO A 82 11.09 17.63 -9.03
CA PRO A 82 11.75 17.72 -7.73
C PRO A 82 10.72 17.53 -6.59
N VAL A 83 11.07 16.71 -5.61
CA VAL A 83 10.23 16.49 -4.42
C VAL A 83 10.68 17.46 -3.33
N PRO A 84 9.89 18.47 -2.98
CA PRO A 84 10.29 19.46 -1.99
C PRO A 84 10.47 18.81 -0.61
N PRO A 85 11.45 19.26 0.19
CA PRO A 85 11.60 18.77 1.56
C PRO A 85 10.37 19.12 2.41
N PRO A 86 10.13 18.40 3.52
CA PRO A 86 9.12 18.79 4.50
C PRO A 86 9.31 20.24 4.98
N SER A 87 8.27 20.82 5.57
CA SER A 87 8.35 22.14 6.17
C SER A 87 9.46 22.21 7.23
N GLU A 88 10.01 23.40 7.48
CA GLU A 88 11.03 23.59 8.50
C GLU A 88 10.60 23.08 9.88
N ALA A 89 9.33 23.29 10.25
CA ALA A 89 8.77 22.75 11.49
C ALA A 89 8.79 21.21 11.50
N GLY A 90 8.39 20.55 10.41
CA GLY A 90 8.43 19.09 10.28
C GLY A 90 9.86 18.54 10.28
N LEU A 91 10.83 19.26 9.72
CA LEU A 91 12.24 18.87 9.80
C LEU A 91 12.80 19.02 11.22
N ARG A 92 12.44 20.10 11.95
CA ARG A 92 12.80 20.28 13.37
C ARG A 92 12.21 19.17 14.25
N GLU A 93 10.94 18.84 14.06
CA GLU A 93 10.31 17.73 14.76
C GLU A 93 11.03 16.40 14.47
N THR A 94 11.38 16.16 13.20
CA THR A 94 12.13 14.96 12.81
C THR A 94 13.52 14.94 13.46
N ALA A 95 14.23 16.07 13.49
CA ALA A 95 15.53 16.16 14.15
C ALA A 95 15.45 15.94 15.68
N ALA A 96 14.39 16.42 16.31
CA ALA A 96 14.16 16.20 17.74
C ALA A 96 13.86 14.74 18.10
N ALA A 97 13.34 13.96 17.14
CA ALA A 97 13.02 12.54 17.31
C ALA A 97 14.18 11.59 16.97
N VAL A 98 15.40 12.09 16.80
CA VAL A 98 16.56 11.27 16.46
C VAL A 98 16.86 10.28 17.59
N PRO A 99 16.98 8.96 17.31
CA PRO A 99 17.31 7.99 18.32
C PRO A 99 18.80 8.08 18.72
N PRO A 100 19.19 7.50 19.87
CA PRO A 100 20.60 7.37 20.25
C PRO A 100 21.38 6.63 19.16
N MET A 101 22.30 7.33 18.49
CA MET A 101 23.21 6.78 17.49
C MET A 101 24.45 7.65 17.35
N ILE A 102 25.53 7.08 16.85
CA ILE A 102 26.78 7.82 16.63
C ILE A 102 26.54 8.96 15.64
N GLY A 103 26.85 10.19 16.04
CA GLY A 103 26.65 11.40 15.24
C GLY A 103 25.23 11.96 15.31
N ALA A 104 24.39 11.53 16.26
CA ALA A 104 23.06 12.09 16.47
C ALA A 104 23.10 13.59 16.76
N GLU A 105 24.16 14.07 17.41
CA GLU A 105 24.41 15.47 17.77
C GLU A 105 24.54 16.38 16.53
N TYR A 106 24.83 15.82 15.36
CA TYR A 106 24.94 16.57 14.10
C TYR A 106 23.64 16.63 13.30
N VAL A 107 22.56 15.95 13.77
CA VAL A 107 21.27 15.96 13.07
C VAL A 107 20.54 17.28 13.34
N SER A 108 20.35 18.05 12.31
CA SER A 108 19.61 19.31 12.33
C SER A 108 18.61 19.39 11.19
N ALA A 109 17.66 20.33 11.23
CA ALA A 109 16.71 20.56 10.16
C ALA A 109 17.41 20.84 8.80
N ASP A 110 18.46 21.65 8.81
CA ASP A 110 19.24 21.95 7.60
C ASP A 110 19.95 20.74 7.04
N MET A 111 20.49 19.89 7.92
CA MET A 111 21.12 18.64 7.56
C MET A 111 20.09 17.69 6.91
N LEU A 112 18.91 17.54 7.51
CA LEU A 112 17.84 16.72 6.97
C LEU A 112 17.35 17.23 5.61
N ALA A 113 17.21 18.56 5.45
CA ALA A 113 16.85 19.17 4.18
C ALA A 113 17.91 18.92 3.08
N ARG A 114 19.19 18.89 3.44
CA ARG A 114 20.27 18.55 2.51
C ARG A 114 20.22 17.08 2.12
N LEU A 115 20.11 16.16 3.08
CA LEU A 115 20.00 14.73 2.82
C LEU A 115 18.78 14.38 1.99
N TRP A 116 17.67 15.09 2.16
CA TRP A 116 16.50 14.97 1.31
C TRP A 116 16.82 15.29 -0.15
N ARG A 117 17.52 16.40 -0.40
CA ARG A 117 17.93 16.79 -1.76
C ARG A 117 18.94 15.81 -2.37
N GLU A 118 19.88 15.29 -1.57
CA GLU A 118 20.82 14.25 -2.02
C GLU A 118 20.08 12.97 -2.40
N THR A 119 19.02 12.61 -1.65
CA THR A 119 18.15 11.47 -1.98
C THR A 119 17.37 11.72 -3.26
N ASP A 120 16.88 12.94 -3.47
CA ASP A 120 16.15 13.34 -4.68
C ASP A 120 17.05 13.22 -5.92
N GLN A 121 18.28 13.70 -5.84
CA GLN A 121 19.29 13.57 -6.90
C GLN A 121 19.68 12.11 -7.17
N ALA A 122 19.87 11.30 -6.13
CA ALA A 122 20.16 9.89 -6.28
C ALA A 122 19.00 9.14 -6.97
N CYS A 123 17.75 9.49 -6.63
CA CYS A 123 16.56 8.94 -7.27
C CYS A 123 16.50 9.31 -8.76
N ASP A 124 16.80 10.55 -9.13
CA ASP A 124 16.87 10.98 -10.53
C ASP A 124 17.93 10.20 -11.32
N ALA A 125 19.12 10.04 -10.74
CA ALA A 125 20.20 9.32 -11.39
C ALA A 125 19.87 7.84 -11.61
N GLU A 126 19.30 7.17 -10.60
CA GLU A 126 18.93 5.75 -10.69
C GLU A 126 17.71 5.51 -11.58
N LEU A 127 16.75 6.43 -11.58
CA LEU A 127 15.60 6.38 -12.50
C LEU A 127 16.06 6.50 -13.95
N ALA A 128 16.92 7.48 -14.24
CA ALA A 128 17.48 7.67 -15.59
C ALA A 128 18.27 6.44 -16.08
N GLN A 129 19.06 5.81 -15.19
CA GLN A 129 19.81 4.59 -15.51
C GLN A 129 18.89 3.39 -15.76
N SER A 130 17.75 3.34 -15.09
CA SER A 130 16.80 2.22 -15.23
C SER A 130 16.06 2.22 -16.57
N GLY A 131 15.88 3.37 -17.20
CA GLY A 131 15.05 3.54 -18.39
C GLY A 131 13.55 3.32 -18.17
N LEU A 132 13.12 3.16 -16.92
CA LEU A 132 11.73 2.88 -16.54
C LEU A 132 10.97 4.19 -16.27
N ALA A 133 9.63 4.10 -16.34
CA ALA A 133 8.79 5.14 -15.73
C ALA A 133 8.86 5.06 -14.20
N VAL A 134 8.53 6.16 -13.52
CA VAL A 134 8.69 6.30 -12.06
C VAL A 134 7.97 5.20 -11.28
N GLN A 135 6.74 4.89 -11.65
CA GLN A 135 5.97 3.88 -10.93
C GLN A 135 6.54 2.46 -11.09
N PRO A 136 6.83 1.93 -12.27
CA PRO A 136 7.53 0.65 -12.42
C PRO A 136 8.90 0.60 -11.70
N PHE A 137 9.64 1.71 -11.71
CA PHE A 137 10.90 1.84 -10.98
C PHE A 137 10.72 1.64 -9.47
N LEU A 138 9.72 2.30 -8.87
CA LEU A 138 9.43 2.15 -7.44
C LEU A 138 8.86 0.78 -7.09
N GLN A 139 8.01 0.21 -7.96
CA GLN A 139 7.46 -1.15 -7.78
C GLN A 139 8.55 -2.22 -7.84
N GLY A 140 9.55 -2.04 -8.71
CA GLY A 140 10.72 -2.94 -8.79
C GLY A 140 11.54 -2.94 -7.50
N ARG A 141 11.54 -1.84 -6.75
CA ARG A 141 12.19 -1.74 -5.44
C ARG A 141 11.37 -2.42 -4.34
N ASN A 142 10.10 -2.05 -4.22
CA ASN A 142 9.18 -2.68 -3.28
C ASN A 142 7.73 -2.58 -3.80
N LYS A 143 7.07 -3.72 -3.96
CA LYS A 143 5.71 -3.81 -4.47
C LYS A 143 4.68 -3.02 -3.66
N ALA A 144 4.95 -2.77 -2.37
CA ALA A 144 4.06 -2.01 -1.51
C ALA A 144 3.86 -0.56 -1.98
N TRP A 145 4.82 0.01 -2.71
CA TRP A 145 4.69 1.36 -3.27
C TRP A 145 3.60 1.50 -4.33
N ASN A 146 3.16 0.39 -4.93
CA ASN A 146 2.03 0.42 -5.86
C ASN A 146 0.71 0.88 -5.21
N LEU A 147 0.61 0.78 -3.90
CA LEU A 147 -0.61 1.11 -3.15
C LEU A 147 -0.64 2.56 -2.66
N VAL A 148 0.52 3.20 -2.55
CA VAL A 148 0.67 4.55 -1.99
C VAL A 148 0.29 5.60 -3.03
N GLY A 149 -0.36 6.68 -2.58
CA GLY A 149 -0.84 7.76 -3.46
C GLY A 149 -2.09 7.39 -4.26
N ARG A 150 -2.74 6.25 -3.97
CA ARG A 150 -3.89 5.76 -4.73
C ARG A 150 -5.18 5.77 -3.93
N VAL A 151 -6.26 5.93 -4.67
CA VAL A 151 -7.63 5.72 -4.16
C VAL A 151 -7.98 4.25 -4.31
N HIS A 152 -8.57 3.69 -3.28
CA HIS A 152 -9.02 2.31 -3.23
C HIS A 152 -10.52 2.27 -3.01
N PHE A 153 -11.24 1.53 -3.84
CA PHE A 153 -12.62 1.16 -3.61
C PHE A 153 -12.65 -0.22 -2.98
N ASN A 154 -13.12 -0.28 -1.76
CA ASN A 154 -13.15 -1.50 -0.98
C ASN A 154 -14.59 -1.99 -0.87
N LEU A 155 -14.84 -3.20 -1.34
CA LEU A 155 -16.08 -3.93 -1.13
C LEU A 155 -15.84 -5.01 -0.09
N ALA A 156 -16.68 -5.07 0.93
CA ALA A 156 -16.63 -6.07 1.98
C ALA A 156 -18.01 -6.72 2.15
N GLU A 157 -18.05 -8.00 2.54
CA GLU A 157 -19.29 -8.70 2.88
C GLU A 157 -19.77 -8.28 4.27
N ASN A 158 -21.05 -8.00 4.38
CA ASN A 158 -21.76 -7.77 5.64
C ASN A 158 -22.84 -8.83 5.84
N ARG A 159 -22.46 -9.99 6.32
CA ARG A 159 -23.37 -11.14 6.51
C ARG A 159 -24.50 -10.90 7.53
N ARG A 160 -24.48 -9.78 8.25
CA ARG A 160 -25.52 -9.44 9.24
C ARG A 160 -26.68 -8.65 8.66
N ASP A 161 -26.55 -8.20 7.42
CA ASP A 161 -27.52 -7.35 6.75
C ASP A 161 -28.00 -8.05 5.48
N GLU A 162 -29.18 -8.67 5.56
CA GLU A 162 -29.76 -9.43 4.44
C GLU A 162 -30.21 -8.55 3.27
N GLU A 163 -30.61 -7.29 3.53
CA GLU A 163 -31.06 -6.36 2.50
C GLU A 163 -29.88 -5.71 1.76
N ALA A 164 -28.79 -5.42 2.49
CA ALA A 164 -27.59 -4.81 1.94
C ALA A 164 -26.35 -5.59 2.42
N PRO A 165 -26.10 -6.80 1.86
CA PRO A 165 -25.07 -7.71 2.34
C PRO A 165 -23.65 -7.26 2.00
N PHE A 166 -23.47 -6.05 1.46
CA PHE A 166 -22.18 -5.48 1.15
C PHE A 166 -21.98 -4.11 1.79
N ALA A 167 -20.75 -3.83 2.15
CA ALA A 167 -20.29 -2.52 2.58
C ALA A 167 -19.27 -1.98 1.57
N PHE A 168 -19.49 -0.77 1.10
CA PHE A 168 -18.54 -0.05 0.24
C PHE A 168 -17.86 1.06 1.03
N LEU A 169 -16.54 1.20 0.84
CA LEU A 169 -15.76 2.28 1.41
C LEU A 169 -14.64 2.71 0.46
N ALA A 170 -14.67 3.96 0.04
CA ALA A 170 -13.54 4.57 -0.66
C ALA A 170 -12.49 5.03 0.36
N THR A 171 -11.21 4.65 0.11
CA THR A 171 -10.07 5.03 0.94
C THR A 171 -8.93 5.55 0.09
N TYR A 172 -8.05 6.32 0.72
CA TYR A 172 -6.78 6.79 0.15
C TYR A 172 -5.62 6.25 0.98
N THR A 173 -4.51 5.91 0.33
CA THR A 173 -3.30 5.42 1.01
C THR A 173 -2.19 6.47 0.98
N PRO A 174 -2.03 7.29 2.03
CA PRO A 174 -1.01 8.35 2.04
C PRO A 174 0.41 7.82 2.25
N LYS A 175 0.60 6.68 2.89
CA LYS A 175 1.91 6.14 3.27
C LYS A 175 1.85 4.66 3.65
N LEU A 176 3.02 4.07 3.82
CA LEU A 176 3.18 2.75 4.45
C LEU A 176 3.45 2.91 5.94
N SER A 177 3.10 1.89 6.73
CA SER A 177 3.52 1.75 8.12
C SER A 177 4.99 1.32 8.21
N ALA A 178 5.57 1.37 9.41
CA ALA A 178 6.92 0.84 9.67
C ALA A 178 7.06 -0.66 9.29
N ALA A 179 5.95 -1.41 9.31
CA ALA A 179 5.89 -2.81 8.87
C ALA A 179 5.63 -2.97 7.35
N GLY A 180 5.75 -1.91 6.55
CA GLY A 180 5.53 -1.95 5.09
C GLY A 180 4.08 -2.14 4.66
N LYS A 181 3.11 -2.06 5.57
CA LYS A 181 1.68 -2.21 5.25
C LYS A 181 1.06 -0.87 4.87
N ALA A 182 0.22 -0.87 3.83
CA ALA A 182 -0.53 0.31 3.41
C ALA A 182 -1.43 0.82 4.55
N GLN A 183 -1.33 2.12 4.85
CA GLN A 183 -2.21 2.79 5.81
C GLN A 183 -3.35 3.45 5.03
N HIS A 184 -4.56 2.94 5.22
CA HIS A 184 -5.74 3.45 4.55
C HIS A 184 -6.44 4.51 5.40
N LEU A 185 -6.76 5.62 4.75
CA LEU A 185 -7.55 6.71 5.33
C LEU A 185 -8.88 6.80 4.56
N PRO A 186 -10.05 6.85 5.22
CA PRO A 186 -11.32 7.11 4.53
C PRO A 186 -11.22 8.33 3.62
N LEU A 187 -11.80 8.25 2.42
CA LEU A 187 -11.62 9.27 1.38
C LEU A 187 -12.07 10.66 1.86
N GLY A 188 -13.18 10.75 2.61
CA GLY A 188 -13.66 11.99 3.21
C GLY A 188 -12.65 12.61 4.18
N LYS A 189 -12.03 11.79 5.06
CA LYS A 189 -10.98 12.27 5.97
C LYS A 189 -9.71 12.69 5.24
N ALA A 190 -9.35 12.00 4.16
CA ALA A 190 -8.22 12.40 3.33
C ALA A 190 -8.49 13.75 2.66
N LEU A 191 -9.71 13.98 2.17
CA LEU A 191 -10.13 15.24 1.57
C LEU A 191 -10.03 16.39 2.58
N GLU A 192 -10.55 16.22 3.79
CA GLU A 192 -10.46 17.22 4.88
C GLU A 192 -8.99 17.55 5.21
N GLN A 193 -8.14 16.53 5.34
CA GLN A 193 -6.73 16.69 5.68
C GLN A 193 -5.93 17.44 4.59
N TYR A 194 -6.30 17.27 3.32
CA TYR A 194 -5.58 17.85 2.19
C TYR A 194 -6.28 19.07 1.57
N ALA A 195 -7.40 19.52 2.10
CA ALA A 195 -8.13 20.72 1.63
C ALA A 195 -7.35 22.03 1.79
N GLY A 196 -6.23 22.04 2.55
CA GLY A 196 -5.40 23.23 2.74
C GLY A 196 -4.54 23.56 1.51
N ALA A 197 -4.25 24.85 1.29
CA ALA A 197 -3.51 25.37 0.13
C ALA A 197 -2.13 24.72 -0.10
N LYS A 198 -1.47 24.21 0.97
CA LYS A 198 -0.15 23.56 0.90
C LYS A 198 -0.19 22.12 0.38
N SER A 199 -1.37 21.54 0.20
CA SER A 199 -1.56 20.12 -0.16
C SER A 199 -2.27 19.94 -1.51
N ARG A 200 -2.27 20.97 -2.36
CA ARG A 200 -3.00 20.98 -3.64
C ARG A 200 -2.65 19.80 -4.55
N GLU A 201 -1.37 19.44 -4.65
CA GLU A 201 -0.94 18.32 -5.48
C GLU A 201 -1.48 16.98 -4.96
N ARG A 202 -1.47 16.78 -3.63
CA ARG A 202 -2.05 15.59 -3.01
C ARG A 202 -3.56 15.54 -3.17
N LEU A 203 -4.22 16.68 -3.08
CA LEU A 203 -5.65 16.79 -3.32
C LEU A 203 -5.99 16.41 -4.77
N LEU A 204 -5.22 16.87 -5.74
CA LEU A 204 -5.38 16.52 -7.15
C LEU A 204 -5.13 15.02 -7.38
N SER A 205 -4.09 14.43 -6.81
CA SER A 205 -3.82 12.99 -6.95
C SER A 205 -4.94 12.12 -6.37
N LEU A 206 -5.65 12.63 -5.35
CA LEU A 206 -6.79 11.97 -4.74
C LEU A 206 -8.05 12.09 -5.58
N LEU A 207 -8.33 13.25 -6.16
CA LEU A 207 -9.58 13.53 -6.88
C LEU A 207 -9.54 13.10 -8.36
N LEU A 208 -8.40 13.26 -9.03
CA LEU A 208 -8.27 12.99 -10.47
C LEU A 208 -8.66 11.55 -10.87
N PRO A 209 -8.20 10.48 -10.18
CA PRO A 209 -8.62 9.12 -10.53
C PRO A 209 -10.13 8.90 -10.37
N VAL A 210 -10.72 9.51 -9.33
CA VAL A 210 -12.17 9.41 -9.08
C VAL A 210 -12.95 10.15 -10.15
N GLN A 211 -12.52 11.33 -10.56
CA GLN A 211 -13.16 12.10 -11.64
C GLN A 211 -13.06 11.39 -12.98
N ARG A 212 -11.87 10.90 -13.35
CA ARG A 212 -11.69 10.10 -14.59
C ARG A 212 -12.57 8.86 -14.63
N ALA A 213 -12.68 8.16 -13.49
CA ALA A 213 -13.56 7.00 -13.37
C ALA A 213 -15.05 7.40 -13.51
N ALA A 214 -15.45 8.52 -12.91
CA ALA A 214 -16.81 9.02 -12.98
C ALA A 214 -17.25 9.44 -14.39
N GLU A 215 -16.30 9.81 -15.27
CA GLU A 215 -16.59 10.10 -16.68
C GLU A 215 -17.12 8.86 -17.45
N HIS A 216 -16.72 7.67 -17.00
CA HIS A 216 -17.07 6.40 -17.65
C HIS A 216 -18.08 5.57 -16.86
N CYS A 217 -18.31 5.90 -15.59
CA CYS A 217 -19.19 5.17 -14.68
C CYS A 217 -20.30 6.11 -14.15
N PRO A 218 -21.51 6.14 -14.76
CA PRO A 218 -22.60 7.05 -14.37
C PRO A 218 -23.03 6.93 -12.89
N TRP A 219 -23.02 5.71 -12.33
CA TRP A 219 -23.33 5.48 -10.93
C TRP A 219 -22.29 6.13 -10.00
N LEU A 220 -21.01 6.06 -10.37
CA LEU A 220 -19.92 6.70 -9.61
C LEU A 220 -20.05 8.21 -9.69
N LYS A 221 -20.40 8.76 -10.87
CA LYS A 221 -20.66 10.18 -11.03
C LYS A 221 -21.78 10.64 -10.10
N ALA A 222 -22.89 9.93 -10.04
CA ALA A 222 -24.00 10.23 -9.15
C ALA A 222 -23.56 10.23 -7.68
N MET A 223 -22.77 9.24 -7.24
CA MET A 223 -22.23 9.17 -5.89
C MET A 223 -21.26 10.32 -5.56
N VAL A 224 -20.45 10.74 -6.53
CA VAL A 224 -19.53 11.89 -6.36
C VAL A 224 -20.33 13.18 -6.24
N ASP A 225 -21.32 13.40 -7.13
CA ASP A 225 -22.17 14.59 -7.14
C ASP A 225 -23.02 14.71 -5.86
N ALA A 226 -23.48 13.57 -5.30
CA ALA A 226 -24.21 13.50 -4.04
C ALA A 226 -23.30 13.55 -2.80
N GLY A 227 -21.98 13.42 -2.96
CA GLY A 227 -21.03 13.35 -1.85
C GLY A 227 -21.01 11.99 -1.10
N GLU A 228 -21.74 11.01 -1.56
CA GLU A 228 -21.89 9.71 -0.90
C GLU A 228 -20.57 8.91 -0.90
N ILE A 229 -19.73 9.07 -1.92
CA ILE A 229 -18.44 8.38 -2.03
C ILE A 229 -17.48 8.65 -0.87
N TYR A 230 -17.70 9.74 -0.13
CA TYR A 230 -16.85 10.13 1.01
C TYR A 230 -17.23 9.42 2.31
N HIS A 231 -18.31 8.63 2.30
CA HIS A 231 -18.86 7.94 3.47
C HIS A 231 -18.89 6.42 3.24
N PRO A 232 -18.90 5.63 4.32
CA PRO A 232 -19.22 4.20 4.22
C PRO A 232 -20.67 4.02 3.74
N LEU A 233 -20.87 3.13 2.78
CA LEU A 233 -22.20 2.87 2.21
C LEU A 233 -22.61 1.41 2.41
N ARG A 234 -23.91 1.20 2.62
CA ARG A 234 -24.55 -0.11 2.57
C ARG A 234 -24.94 -0.37 1.11
N TRP A 235 -24.51 -1.48 0.57
CA TRP A 235 -24.73 -1.84 -0.82
C TRP A 235 -25.52 -3.12 -0.98
N THR A 236 -26.43 -3.10 -1.94
CA THR A 236 -27.18 -4.27 -2.39
C THR A 236 -26.31 -5.14 -3.31
N PRO A 237 -26.73 -6.39 -3.61
CA PRO A 237 -26.08 -7.22 -4.63
C PRO A 237 -26.01 -6.56 -6.02
N ALA A 238 -27.01 -5.74 -6.36
CA ALA A 238 -27.04 -5.01 -7.64
C ALA A 238 -25.92 -3.96 -7.71
N ASP A 239 -25.70 -3.20 -6.63
CA ASP A 239 -24.64 -2.19 -6.55
C ASP A 239 -23.26 -2.86 -6.64
N ALA A 240 -23.06 -3.96 -5.90
CA ALA A 240 -21.83 -4.73 -5.94
C ALA A 240 -21.55 -5.31 -7.32
N MET A 241 -22.57 -5.83 -8.00
CA MET A 241 -22.46 -6.32 -9.38
C MET A 241 -22.12 -5.21 -10.37
N GLN A 242 -22.65 -4.00 -10.17
CA GLN A 242 -22.31 -2.85 -11.01
C GLN A 242 -20.83 -2.48 -10.85
N LEU A 243 -20.32 -2.43 -9.63
CA LEU A 243 -18.88 -2.22 -9.38
C LEU A 243 -18.03 -3.27 -10.12
N LEU A 244 -18.41 -4.56 -10.04
CA LEU A 244 -17.68 -5.65 -10.69
C LEU A 244 -17.59 -5.50 -12.20
N LYS A 245 -18.68 -5.06 -12.85
CA LYS A 245 -18.72 -4.85 -14.30
C LYS A 245 -17.77 -3.74 -14.74
N ASP A 246 -17.61 -2.72 -13.88
CA ASP A 246 -16.84 -1.52 -14.21
C ASP A 246 -15.40 -1.53 -13.65
N VAL A 247 -14.96 -2.65 -13.03
CA VAL A 247 -13.56 -2.79 -12.52
C VAL A 247 -12.51 -2.40 -13.57
N PRO A 248 -12.59 -2.86 -14.85
CA PRO A 248 -11.57 -2.49 -15.83
C PRO A 248 -11.50 -0.96 -16.07
N GLN A 249 -12.65 -0.28 -16.09
CA GLN A 249 -12.73 1.18 -16.28
C GLN A 249 -12.18 1.91 -15.05
N LEU A 250 -12.49 1.44 -13.84
CA LEU A 250 -11.98 2.00 -12.59
C LEU A 250 -10.46 1.86 -12.50
N GLU A 251 -9.94 0.69 -12.81
CA GLU A 251 -8.48 0.43 -12.79
C GLU A 251 -7.76 1.24 -13.87
N SER A 252 -8.32 1.38 -15.06
CA SER A 252 -7.75 2.23 -16.13
C SER A 252 -7.70 3.70 -15.74
N ALA A 253 -8.66 4.18 -14.93
CA ALA A 253 -8.66 5.52 -14.36
C ALA A 253 -7.67 5.70 -13.19
N GLY A 254 -7.03 4.62 -12.71
CA GLY A 254 -6.05 4.65 -11.63
C GLY A 254 -6.61 4.36 -10.23
N VAL A 255 -7.87 3.93 -10.14
CA VAL A 255 -8.48 3.46 -8.89
C VAL A 255 -8.10 2.00 -8.65
N VAL A 256 -7.78 1.63 -7.43
CA VAL A 256 -7.52 0.23 -7.04
C VAL A 256 -8.80 -0.35 -6.47
N VAL A 257 -9.33 -1.41 -7.08
CA VAL A 257 -10.53 -2.08 -6.58
C VAL A 257 -10.13 -3.28 -5.71
N ARG A 258 -10.70 -3.36 -4.50
CA ARG A 258 -10.51 -4.47 -3.56
C ARG A 258 -11.85 -5.15 -3.29
N MET A 259 -11.87 -6.43 -3.55
CA MET A 259 -13.04 -7.28 -3.37
C MET A 259 -12.81 -8.30 -2.26
N PRO A 260 -13.87 -8.87 -1.68
CA PRO A 260 -13.75 -9.99 -0.77
C PRO A 260 -12.91 -11.13 -1.40
N PRO A 261 -12.10 -11.85 -0.63
CA PRO A 261 -11.25 -12.94 -1.14
C PRO A 261 -12.02 -14.04 -1.87
N SER A 262 -13.29 -14.26 -1.50
CA SER A 262 -14.24 -15.20 -2.14
C SER A 262 -14.57 -14.83 -3.60
N TRP A 263 -14.36 -13.56 -3.99
CA TRP A 263 -14.76 -13.03 -5.29
C TRP A 263 -13.62 -12.92 -6.30
N HIS A 264 -12.54 -13.66 -6.14
CA HIS A 264 -11.48 -13.69 -7.12
C HIS A 264 -11.97 -14.28 -8.44
N LEU A 265 -12.19 -13.41 -9.43
CA LEU A 265 -12.71 -13.71 -10.79
C LEU A 265 -11.97 -14.81 -11.55
N ASN A 266 -10.79 -15.24 -11.11
CA ASN A 266 -9.97 -16.27 -11.77
C ASN A 266 -9.96 -17.63 -11.07
N ARG A 267 -10.70 -17.78 -9.98
CA ARG A 267 -10.92 -19.09 -9.34
C ARG A 267 -12.38 -19.16 -8.91
N PRO A 268 -13.29 -19.56 -9.81
CA PRO A 268 -14.61 -19.94 -9.35
C PRO A 268 -14.43 -21.00 -8.27
N ALA A 269 -15.10 -20.83 -7.13
CA ALA A 269 -15.12 -21.80 -6.09
C ALA A 269 -15.54 -23.13 -6.74
N ARG A 270 -14.63 -24.11 -6.75
CA ARG A 270 -14.95 -25.42 -7.31
C ARG A 270 -15.87 -26.09 -6.31
N PRO A 271 -17.10 -26.44 -6.70
CA PRO A 271 -17.96 -27.21 -5.83
C PRO A 271 -17.24 -28.51 -5.47
N GLN A 272 -17.05 -28.74 -4.18
CA GLN A 272 -16.48 -29.97 -3.67
C GLN A 272 -17.64 -30.89 -3.30
N VAL A 273 -17.65 -32.09 -3.86
CA VAL A 273 -18.59 -33.12 -3.43
C VAL A 273 -18.01 -33.77 -2.17
N LYS A 274 -18.67 -33.56 -1.03
CA LYS A 274 -18.33 -34.23 0.22
C LYS A 274 -19.24 -35.47 0.33
N ALA A 275 -18.65 -36.64 0.20
CA ALA A 275 -19.33 -37.89 0.48
C ALA A 275 -19.07 -38.29 1.95
N THR A 276 -20.08 -38.31 2.77
CA THR A 276 -20.00 -38.89 4.11
C THR A 276 -20.44 -40.35 4.04
N VAL A 277 -19.53 -41.28 4.35
CA VAL A 277 -19.82 -42.72 4.39
C VAL A 277 -20.07 -43.10 5.84
N GLY A 278 -21.32 -43.46 6.12
CA GLY A 278 -21.77 -44.27 7.25
C GLY A 278 -21.45 -43.74 8.65
N ASP A 279 -22.41 -43.06 9.29
CA ASP A 279 -22.38 -42.75 10.73
C ASP A 279 -23.14 -43.83 11.60
N LYS A 280 -23.56 -44.94 11.01
CA LYS A 280 -24.21 -46.03 11.76
C LYS A 280 -23.31 -47.25 11.75
N ALA A 281 -22.99 -47.72 12.96
CA ALA A 281 -22.32 -49.00 13.16
C ALA A 281 -23.09 -50.12 12.44
N PRO A 282 -22.41 -51.01 11.67
CA PRO A 282 -23.10 -52.07 10.94
C PRO A 282 -23.68 -53.09 11.96
N SER A 283 -24.99 -53.12 12.08
CA SER A 283 -25.69 -54.20 12.70
C SER A 283 -26.02 -55.25 11.63
N GLN A 284 -25.24 -56.30 11.61
CA GLN A 284 -25.39 -57.57 10.86
C GLN A 284 -24.67 -57.63 9.50
N VAL A 285 -23.87 -58.71 9.42
CA VAL A 285 -23.19 -59.19 8.22
C VAL A 285 -24.24 -59.78 7.27
N GLY A 286 -24.47 -59.14 6.15
CA GLY A 286 -25.28 -59.63 5.05
C GLY A 286 -25.00 -58.84 3.77
N LEU A 287 -25.10 -59.47 2.61
CA LEU A 287 -24.84 -58.96 1.27
C LEU A 287 -25.69 -57.74 0.85
N ASP A 288 -26.60 -57.28 1.72
CA ASP A 288 -27.48 -56.11 1.51
C ASP A 288 -27.12 -54.87 2.35
N ALA A 289 -25.88 -54.75 2.81
CA ALA A 289 -25.41 -53.52 3.40
C ALA A 289 -25.21 -52.48 2.28
N LEU A 290 -26.30 -51.87 1.84
CA LEU A 290 -26.28 -50.63 1.08
C LEU A 290 -25.58 -49.59 1.94
N LEU A 291 -24.42 -49.17 1.47
CA LEU A 291 -23.70 -48.01 2.01
C LEU A 291 -24.60 -46.79 1.84
N ASP A 292 -25.08 -46.25 2.95
CA ASP A 292 -25.82 -44.99 2.95
C ASP A 292 -24.82 -43.87 2.62
N PHE A 293 -24.94 -43.32 1.43
CA PHE A 293 -24.12 -42.20 0.96
C PHE A 293 -24.93 -40.91 1.09
N ASP A 294 -24.51 -40.02 1.95
CA ASP A 294 -25.00 -38.66 1.93
C ASP A 294 -24.06 -37.81 1.07
N LEU A 295 -24.58 -37.34 -0.07
CA LEU A 295 -23.84 -36.51 -1.03
C LEU A 295 -24.21 -35.05 -0.83
N GLY A 296 -23.39 -34.29 -0.14
CA GLY A 296 -23.51 -32.83 -0.01
C GLY A 296 -22.58 -32.11 -0.99
N VAL A 297 -23.11 -31.11 -1.65
CA VAL A 297 -22.26 -30.16 -2.42
C VAL A 297 -21.82 -29.07 -1.47
N VAL A 298 -20.52 -28.93 -1.30
CA VAL A 298 -19.92 -27.87 -0.48
C VAL A 298 -19.35 -26.79 -1.41
N LEU A 299 -19.81 -25.54 -1.24
CA LEU A 299 -19.29 -24.37 -1.92
C LEU A 299 -18.73 -23.43 -0.85
N ASP A 300 -17.43 -23.12 -0.91
CA ASP A 300 -16.72 -22.25 0.06
C ASP A 300 -16.89 -22.64 1.54
N GLY A 301 -17.02 -23.95 1.81
CA GLY A 301 -17.17 -24.47 3.17
C GLY A 301 -18.63 -24.52 3.68
N GLU A 302 -19.61 -24.09 2.90
CA GLU A 302 -21.05 -24.23 3.20
C GLU A 302 -21.67 -25.39 2.41
N THR A 303 -22.39 -26.25 3.10
CA THR A 303 -23.11 -27.38 2.46
C THR A 303 -24.42 -26.85 1.88
N LEU A 304 -24.55 -26.94 0.56
CA LEU A 304 -25.82 -26.66 -0.12
C LEU A 304 -26.77 -27.85 0.03
N THR A 305 -27.87 -27.61 0.68
CA THR A 305 -28.98 -28.57 0.81
C THR A 305 -29.95 -28.45 -0.35
#